data_c5861c4a4cb796eb4d302429d5d28138
#
_entry.id   c5861c4a4cb796eb4d302429d5d28138
#
_cell.length_a   1.000
_cell.length_b   1.000
_cell.length_c   1.000
_cell.angle_alpha   90.00
_cell.angle_beta   90.00
_cell.angle_gamma   90.00
#
_symmetry.space_group_name_H-M   'P 1'
#
loop_
_entity.id
_entity.type
_entity.pdbx_description
1 polymer ?
#
loop_
_entity_poly.entity_id
_entity_poly.type
_entity_poly.pdbx_seq_one_letter_code
_entity_poly.pdbx_strand_id
1 'polypeptide(L)'
;SEMCIRDRDIFQKYMLEASKVPDIVEIAISTRPDCIREDYLDVLNRIRETTGIQIAIELGLQTVNYHTLKRISRGHTLAEYIDAVLRISRYGYDICTHVILNLPGDEMDDSIETAKILSALPVQIVKAHSLYIAKDTRLCDDYENGTISLCEKEEYLNRLIAFLEHLNPDIAVERLF
;
A
#
# COMPACT_ATOMS: atom_id res chain seq x y z
N SER A 1 -3.68 3.97 -11.51
CA SER A 1 -3.84 2.52 -11.66
C SER A 1 -2.49 1.88 -11.43
N GLU A 2 -2.41 1.03 -10.41
CA GLU A 2 -1.20 0.26 -10.11
C GLU A 2 -0.93 -0.70 -11.28
N MET A 3 0.03 -0.35 -12.11
CA MET A 3 0.41 -1.18 -13.26
C MET A 3 1.55 -2.11 -12.84
N CYS A 4 1.28 -3.40 -12.82
CA CYS A 4 2.30 -4.41 -12.68
C CYS A 4 3.08 -4.52 -13.99
N ILE A 5 4.24 -3.88 -14.08
CA ILE A 5 5.12 -4.02 -15.24
C ILE A 5 5.70 -5.45 -15.17
N ARG A 6 5.30 -6.31 -16.10
CA ARG A 6 5.73 -7.72 -16.11
C ARG A 6 7.07 -7.94 -16.82
N ASP A 7 7.51 -6.97 -17.60
CA ASP A 7 8.75 -7.01 -18.36
C ASP A 7 9.86 -6.27 -17.59
N ARG A 8 10.88 -7.04 -17.17
CA ARG A 8 12.02 -6.55 -16.42
C ARG A 8 12.82 -5.49 -17.19
N ASP A 9 12.99 -5.67 -18.49
CA ASP A 9 13.82 -4.76 -19.31
C ASP A 9 13.11 -3.42 -19.49
N ILE A 10 11.77 -3.44 -19.65
CA ILE A 10 10.96 -2.23 -19.68
C ILE A 10 11.01 -1.52 -18.31
N PHE A 11 10.88 -2.27 -17.21
CA PHE A 11 10.98 -1.71 -15.87
C PHE A 11 12.34 -1.05 -15.66
N GLN A 12 13.44 -1.76 -15.98
CA GLN A 12 14.79 -1.23 -15.87
C GLN A 12 14.97 0.05 -16.70
N LYS A 13 14.46 0.06 -17.93
CA LYS A 13 14.51 1.26 -18.78
C LYS A 13 13.84 2.46 -18.13
N TYR A 14 12.62 2.29 -17.61
CA TYR A 14 11.91 3.39 -16.95
C TYR A 14 12.63 3.90 -15.71
N MET A 15 13.16 3.00 -14.90
CA MET A 15 13.89 3.38 -13.68
C MET A 15 15.20 4.11 -14.02
N LEU A 16 15.92 3.67 -15.06
CA LEU A 16 17.11 4.37 -15.55
C LEU A 16 16.78 5.76 -16.13
N GLU A 17 15.67 5.91 -16.83
CA GLU A 17 15.24 7.22 -17.33
C GLU A 17 14.85 8.16 -16.18
N ALA A 18 14.11 7.64 -15.19
CA ALA A 18 13.75 8.42 -14.00
C ALA A 18 15.00 8.89 -13.23
N SER A 19 16.01 8.02 -13.10
CA SER A 19 17.25 8.35 -12.36
C SER A 19 18.14 9.41 -13.03
N LYS A 20 17.87 9.75 -14.29
CA LYS A 20 18.60 10.81 -15.03
C LYS A 20 18.02 12.21 -14.82
N VAL A 21 16.85 12.32 -14.16
CA VAL A 21 16.26 13.63 -13.89
C VAL A 21 17.20 14.43 -12.98
N PRO A 22 17.56 15.66 -13.34
CA PRO A 22 18.43 16.48 -12.50
C PRO A 22 17.85 16.70 -11.09
N ASP A 23 18.71 16.68 -10.10
CA ASP A 23 18.38 16.98 -8.69
C ASP A 23 17.35 16.03 -8.05
N ILE A 24 17.09 14.87 -8.65
CA ILE A 24 16.24 13.85 -8.05
C ILE A 24 16.94 13.23 -6.84
N VAL A 25 16.25 13.15 -5.72
CA VAL A 25 16.76 12.58 -4.46
C VAL A 25 16.15 11.23 -4.13
N GLU A 26 14.93 10.97 -4.62
CA GLU A 26 14.19 9.75 -4.35
C GLU A 26 13.34 9.31 -5.54
N ILE A 27 13.18 7.99 -5.71
CA ILE A 27 12.20 7.37 -6.61
C ILE A 27 11.23 6.56 -5.75
N ALA A 28 9.97 7.02 -5.65
CA ALA A 28 8.89 6.29 -5.00
C ALA A 28 8.11 5.45 -6.02
N ILE A 29 7.89 4.18 -5.71
CA ILE A 29 7.24 3.22 -6.61
C ILE A 29 6.00 2.65 -5.94
N SER A 30 4.82 3.04 -6.43
CA SER A 30 3.55 2.50 -5.95
C SER A 30 3.22 1.18 -6.68
N THR A 31 3.00 0.13 -5.93
CA THR A 31 2.74 -1.20 -6.49
C THR A 31 1.89 -2.08 -5.56
N ARG A 32 1.51 -3.26 -6.08
CA ARG A 32 0.82 -4.28 -5.29
C ARG A 32 1.84 -5.28 -4.72
N PRO A 33 1.52 -5.92 -3.57
CA PRO A 33 2.39 -6.93 -2.96
C PRO A 33 2.78 -8.09 -3.90
N ASP A 34 1.81 -8.61 -4.68
CA ASP A 34 2.02 -9.69 -5.63
C ASP A 34 2.89 -9.31 -6.85
N CYS A 35 3.19 -8.02 -7.02
CA CYS A 35 4.06 -7.51 -8.08
C CYS A 35 5.52 -7.32 -7.65
N ILE A 36 5.83 -7.48 -6.37
CA ILE A 36 7.21 -7.38 -5.87
C ILE A 36 8.01 -8.62 -6.28
N ARG A 37 9.03 -8.41 -7.09
CA ARG A 37 9.94 -9.44 -7.58
C ARG A 37 11.37 -9.12 -7.22
N GLU A 38 12.17 -10.13 -6.88
CA GLU A 38 13.59 -9.94 -6.51
C GLU A 38 14.41 -9.31 -7.64
N ASP A 39 14.17 -9.74 -8.89
CA ASP A 39 14.87 -9.18 -10.04
C ASP A 39 14.58 -7.69 -10.30
N TYR A 40 13.42 -7.17 -9.83
CA TYR A 40 13.11 -5.73 -9.84
C TYR A 40 13.81 -5.01 -8.70
N LEU A 41 13.83 -5.60 -7.51
CA LEU A 41 14.56 -5.05 -6.36
C LEU A 41 16.06 -4.96 -6.65
N ASP A 42 16.64 -5.95 -7.36
CA ASP A 42 18.02 -5.93 -7.82
C ASP A 42 18.30 -4.78 -8.79
N VAL A 43 17.37 -4.51 -9.73
CA VAL A 43 17.49 -3.34 -10.64
C VAL A 43 17.53 -2.04 -9.87
N LEU A 44 16.61 -1.87 -8.92
CA LEU A 44 16.55 -0.68 -8.07
C LEU A 44 17.80 -0.51 -7.21
N ASN A 45 18.33 -1.63 -6.68
CA ASN A 45 19.55 -1.60 -5.87
C ASN A 45 20.76 -1.13 -6.67
N ARG A 46 20.91 -1.59 -7.91
CA ARG A 46 21.98 -1.11 -8.80
C ARG A 46 21.86 0.39 -9.08
N ILE A 47 20.65 0.89 -9.30
CA ILE A 47 20.42 2.33 -9.51
C ILE A 47 20.82 3.10 -8.25
N ARG A 48 20.35 2.68 -7.07
CA ARG A 48 20.72 3.32 -5.81
C ARG A 48 22.24 3.33 -5.59
N GLU A 49 22.93 2.22 -5.82
CA GLU A 49 24.39 2.12 -5.66
C GLU A 49 25.17 3.00 -6.63
N THR A 50 24.65 3.17 -7.85
CA THR A 50 25.35 3.96 -8.88
C THR A 50 25.04 5.46 -8.86
N THR A 51 23.86 5.83 -8.36
CA THR A 51 23.37 7.23 -8.40
C THR A 51 23.26 7.90 -7.03
N GLY A 52 23.19 7.13 -5.95
CA GLY A 52 22.90 7.62 -4.60
C GLY A 52 21.43 7.98 -4.36
N ILE A 53 20.55 7.81 -5.36
CA ILE A 53 19.11 8.12 -5.24
C ILE A 53 18.46 7.14 -4.25
N GLN A 54 17.64 7.66 -3.35
CA GLN A 54 16.86 6.82 -2.42
C GLN A 54 15.72 6.11 -3.14
N ILE A 55 15.35 4.95 -2.63
CA ILE A 55 14.23 4.17 -3.17
C ILE A 55 13.19 3.99 -2.06
N ALA A 56 11.95 4.36 -2.35
CA ALA A 56 10.79 4.08 -1.51
C ALA A 56 9.81 3.18 -2.26
N ILE A 57 9.25 2.19 -1.56
CA ILE A 57 8.24 1.30 -2.13
C ILE A 57 6.91 1.53 -1.42
N GLU A 58 5.92 1.96 -2.17
CA GLU A 58 4.56 2.15 -1.69
C GLU A 58 3.70 0.92 -1.98
N LEU A 59 3.31 0.21 -0.93
CA LEU A 59 2.52 -1.02 -1.03
C LEU A 59 1.06 -0.81 -0.69
N GLY A 60 0.18 -1.21 -1.58
CA GLY A 60 -1.26 -1.19 -1.35
C GLY A 60 -1.75 -2.42 -0.58
N LEU A 61 -1.67 -2.42 0.74
CA LEU A 61 -2.29 -3.45 1.60
C LEU A 61 -3.82 -3.35 1.55
N GLN A 62 -4.36 -2.16 1.72
CA GLN A 62 -5.75 -1.77 1.84
C GLN A 62 -6.39 -2.17 3.17
N THR A 63 -6.43 -3.46 3.50
CA THR A 63 -6.93 -4.02 4.76
C THR A 63 -6.26 -5.37 5.04
N VAL A 64 -6.29 -5.81 6.28
CA VAL A 64 -5.85 -7.16 6.67
C VAL A 64 -6.96 -8.20 6.51
N ASN A 65 -8.20 -7.77 6.34
CA ASN A 65 -9.37 -8.65 6.23
C ASN A 65 -9.38 -9.40 4.89
N TYR A 66 -9.12 -10.71 4.95
CA TYR A 66 -9.11 -11.57 3.77
C TYR A 66 -10.43 -11.55 2.98
N HIS A 67 -11.57 -11.52 3.67
CA HIS A 67 -12.87 -11.53 3.01
C HIS A 67 -13.14 -10.23 2.26
N THR A 68 -12.72 -9.12 2.83
CA THR A 68 -12.80 -7.81 2.17
C THR A 68 -11.84 -7.72 0.99
N LEU A 69 -10.58 -8.16 1.11
CA LEU A 69 -9.64 -8.22 -0.01
C LEU A 69 -10.19 -9.03 -1.18
N LYS A 70 -10.83 -10.18 -0.89
CA LYS A 70 -11.48 -11.01 -1.91
C LYS A 70 -12.68 -10.31 -2.54
N ARG A 71 -13.52 -9.64 -1.74
CA ARG A 71 -14.71 -8.90 -2.22
C ARG A 71 -14.34 -7.79 -3.19
N ILE A 72 -13.31 -7.00 -2.86
CA ILE A 72 -12.83 -5.90 -3.72
C ILE A 72 -11.90 -6.38 -4.84
N SER A 73 -11.74 -7.69 -5.01
CA SER A 73 -10.91 -8.31 -6.06
C SER A 73 -9.46 -7.79 -6.06
N ARG A 74 -8.87 -7.65 -4.87
CA ARG A 74 -7.55 -6.99 -4.72
C ARG A 74 -6.40 -7.77 -5.37
N GLY A 75 -6.51 -9.08 -5.51
CA GLY A 75 -5.53 -9.94 -6.21
C GLY A 75 -4.31 -10.30 -5.37
N HIS A 76 -4.28 -9.96 -4.09
CA HIS A 76 -3.29 -10.40 -3.10
C HIS A 76 -3.96 -10.67 -1.75
N THR A 77 -3.24 -11.34 -0.88
CA THR A 77 -3.62 -11.63 0.50
C THR A 77 -2.69 -10.93 1.49
N LEU A 78 -3.02 -10.97 2.78
CA LEU A 78 -2.13 -10.50 3.84
C LEU A 78 -0.79 -11.26 3.83
N ALA A 79 -0.79 -12.57 3.54
CA ALA A 79 0.44 -13.36 3.48
C ALA A 79 1.40 -12.85 2.39
N GLU A 80 0.88 -12.51 1.21
CA GLU A 80 1.68 -11.94 0.12
C GLU A 80 2.19 -10.54 0.44
N TYR A 81 1.40 -9.75 1.18
CA TYR A 81 1.84 -8.46 1.67
C TYR A 81 3.02 -8.60 2.66
N ILE A 82 2.91 -9.49 3.65
CA ILE A 82 3.97 -9.75 4.63
C ILE A 82 5.25 -10.22 3.93
N ASP A 83 5.14 -11.15 2.99
CA ASP A 83 6.28 -11.64 2.21
C ASP A 83 6.93 -10.51 1.39
N ALA A 84 6.14 -9.65 0.75
CA ALA A 84 6.64 -8.50 0.00
C ALA A 84 7.40 -7.51 0.92
N VAL A 85 6.85 -7.17 2.07
CA VAL A 85 7.50 -6.29 3.07
C VAL A 85 8.84 -6.88 3.51
N LEU A 86 8.89 -8.18 3.83
CA LEU A 86 10.12 -8.84 4.27
C LEU A 86 11.15 -8.93 3.15
N ARG A 87 10.75 -9.08 1.89
CA ARG A 87 11.67 -9.05 0.74
C ARG A 87 12.25 -7.65 0.54
N ILE A 88 11.42 -6.61 0.54
CA ILE A 88 11.84 -5.21 0.37
C ILE A 88 12.79 -4.78 1.49
N SER A 89 12.51 -5.16 2.73
CA SER A 89 13.32 -4.77 3.89
C SER A 89 14.78 -5.25 3.82
N ARG A 90 15.04 -6.37 3.12
CA ARG A 90 16.42 -6.88 2.90
C ARG A 90 17.28 -5.93 2.08
N TYR A 91 16.65 -5.09 1.26
CA TYR A 91 17.33 -4.09 0.44
C TYR A 91 17.48 -2.74 1.18
N GLY A 92 16.85 -2.60 2.36
CA GLY A 92 16.88 -1.36 3.13
C GLY A 92 16.19 -0.20 2.43
N TYR A 93 15.10 -0.46 1.70
CA TYR A 93 14.24 0.57 1.13
C TYR A 93 13.19 1.02 2.14
N ASP A 94 12.78 2.28 2.04
CA ASP A 94 11.63 2.76 2.79
C ASP A 94 10.35 2.13 2.29
N ILE A 95 9.51 1.67 3.21
CA ILE A 95 8.24 1.02 2.94
C ILE A 95 7.11 1.91 3.42
N CYS A 96 6.33 2.39 2.46
CA CYS A 96 5.09 3.12 2.72
C CYS A 96 3.90 2.19 2.46
N THR A 97 3.00 2.04 3.43
CA THR A 97 1.82 1.20 3.30
C THR A 97 0.56 2.02 3.13
N HIS A 98 -0.23 1.69 2.12
CA HIS A 98 -1.54 2.28 1.88
C HIS A 98 -2.64 1.41 2.49
N VAL A 99 -3.49 2.00 3.32
CA VAL A 99 -4.67 1.36 3.94
C VAL A 99 -5.93 2.16 3.68
N ILE A 100 -7.08 1.50 3.68
CA ILE A 100 -8.40 2.11 3.55
C ILE A 100 -9.24 1.64 4.74
N LEU A 101 -9.55 2.54 5.68
CA LEU A 101 -10.17 2.15 6.96
C LEU A 101 -11.71 2.02 6.91
N ASN A 102 -12.33 2.32 5.76
CA ASN A 102 -13.79 2.26 5.59
C ASN A 102 -14.23 1.39 4.41
N LEU A 103 -13.50 0.31 4.16
CA LEU A 103 -13.91 -0.66 3.14
C LEU A 103 -15.21 -1.38 3.58
N PRO A 104 -16.15 -1.63 2.64
CA PRO A 104 -17.37 -2.36 2.95
C PRO A 104 -17.05 -3.79 3.43
N GLY A 105 -17.52 -4.11 4.62
CA GLY A 105 -17.29 -5.39 5.27
C GLY A 105 -16.13 -5.42 6.26
N ASP A 106 -15.39 -4.31 6.39
CA ASP A 106 -14.45 -4.14 7.49
C ASP A 106 -15.16 -3.53 8.71
N GLU A 107 -14.69 -3.90 9.88
CA GLU A 107 -15.16 -3.44 11.18
C GLU A 107 -14.04 -2.72 11.95
N MET A 108 -14.33 -2.27 13.16
CA MET A 108 -13.35 -1.62 14.04
C MET A 108 -12.12 -2.50 14.29
N ASP A 109 -12.35 -3.79 14.55
CA ASP A 109 -11.29 -4.76 14.83
C ASP A 109 -10.32 -4.93 13.65
N ASP A 110 -10.80 -4.82 12.40
CA ASP A 110 -9.94 -4.88 11.22
C ASP A 110 -8.98 -3.68 11.17
N SER A 111 -9.44 -2.50 11.59
CA SER A 111 -8.60 -1.30 11.68
C SER A 111 -7.53 -1.45 12.76
N ILE A 112 -7.88 -1.99 13.92
CA ILE A 112 -6.97 -2.26 15.03
C ILE A 112 -5.94 -3.33 14.65
N GLU A 113 -6.37 -4.43 14.05
CA GLU A 113 -5.46 -5.49 13.59
C GLU A 113 -4.52 -5.00 12.48
N THR A 114 -5.01 -4.12 11.59
CA THR A 114 -4.16 -3.48 10.58
C THR A 114 -3.03 -2.68 11.24
N ALA A 115 -3.34 -1.86 12.25
CA ALA A 115 -2.34 -1.09 12.97
C ALA A 115 -1.29 -1.98 13.67
N LYS A 116 -1.74 -3.06 14.33
CA LYS A 116 -0.85 -4.01 15.02
C LYS A 116 0.07 -4.75 14.05
N ILE A 117 -0.44 -5.18 12.91
CA ILE A 117 0.36 -5.87 11.88
C ILE A 117 1.41 -4.93 11.30
N LEU A 118 1.03 -3.69 10.96
CA LEU A 118 1.99 -2.70 10.47
C LEU A 118 3.07 -2.41 11.52
N SER A 119 2.69 -2.33 12.79
CA SER A 119 3.61 -2.10 13.92
C SER A 119 4.60 -3.24 14.16
N ALA A 120 4.25 -4.46 13.76
CA ALA A 120 5.10 -5.64 13.88
C ALA A 120 6.04 -5.85 12.67
N LEU A 121 5.85 -5.10 11.60
CA LEU A 121 6.62 -5.21 10.35
C LEU A 121 7.57 -4.01 10.19
N PRO A 122 8.63 -4.14 9.39
CA PRO A 122 9.56 -3.04 9.09
C PRO A 122 8.96 -2.03 8.09
N VAL A 123 7.86 -1.40 8.50
CA VAL A 123 7.16 -0.33 7.77
C VAL A 123 7.54 1.00 8.40
N GLN A 124 7.92 1.99 7.58
CA GLN A 124 8.33 3.31 8.03
C GLN A 124 7.21 4.34 7.90
N ILE A 125 6.35 4.19 6.90
CA ILE A 125 5.34 5.20 6.55
C ILE A 125 3.99 4.52 6.31
N VAL A 126 2.91 5.17 6.72
CA VAL A 126 1.54 4.76 6.39
C VAL A 126 0.75 5.92 5.77
N LYS A 127 -0.06 5.60 4.76
CA LYS A 127 -1.06 6.49 4.17
C LYS A 127 -2.43 5.89 4.39
N ALA A 128 -3.22 6.49 5.29
CA ALA A 128 -4.60 6.11 5.50
C ALA A 128 -5.50 6.86 4.50
N HIS A 129 -6.30 6.12 3.76
CA HIS A 129 -7.22 6.66 2.77
C HIS A 129 -8.66 6.40 3.21
N SER A 130 -9.56 7.31 2.85
CA SER A 130 -10.98 7.02 2.79
C SER A 130 -11.34 6.39 1.45
N LEU A 131 -12.33 5.50 1.45
CA LEU A 131 -12.82 4.88 0.24
C LEU A 131 -13.46 5.93 -0.68
N TYR A 132 -13.04 5.94 -1.94
CA TYR A 132 -13.69 6.67 -3.02
C TYR A 132 -14.32 5.67 -4.00
N ILE A 133 -15.62 5.79 -4.21
CA ILE A 133 -16.35 4.96 -5.18
C ILE A 133 -16.35 5.69 -6.53
N ALA A 134 -15.61 5.15 -7.49
CA ALA A 134 -15.60 5.68 -8.85
C ALA A 134 -16.86 5.23 -9.61
N LYS A 135 -17.39 6.12 -10.46
CA LYS A 135 -18.49 5.78 -11.39
C LYS A 135 -18.11 4.67 -12.34
N ASP A 136 -19.08 3.96 -12.85
CA ASP A 136 -18.92 2.88 -13.82
C ASP A 136 -18.03 1.72 -13.29
N THR A 137 -18.09 1.46 -11.98
CA THR A 137 -17.41 0.34 -11.35
C THR A 137 -18.40 -0.59 -10.67
N ARG A 138 -18.06 -1.88 -10.55
CA ARG A 138 -18.87 -2.85 -9.80
C ARG A 138 -19.18 -2.38 -8.37
N LEU A 139 -18.24 -1.69 -7.73
CA LEU A 139 -18.46 -1.17 -6.39
C LEU A 139 -19.52 -0.05 -6.38
N CYS A 140 -19.60 0.74 -7.45
CA CYS A 140 -20.66 1.74 -7.63
C CYS A 140 -22.03 1.06 -7.82
N ASP A 141 -22.10 0.03 -8.66
CA ASP A 141 -23.32 -0.76 -8.84
C ASP A 141 -23.79 -1.39 -7.53
N ASP A 142 -22.87 -1.99 -6.75
CA ASP A 142 -23.16 -2.61 -5.47
C ASP A 142 -23.67 -1.58 -4.44
N TYR A 143 -23.15 -0.35 -4.48
CA TYR A 143 -23.59 0.75 -3.62
C TYR A 143 -24.97 1.28 -4.03
N GLU A 144 -25.19 1.53 -5.32
CA GLU A 144 -26.47 2.03 -5.85
C GLU A 144 -27.62 1.02 -5.65
N ASN A 145 -27.31 -0.27 -5.72
CA ASN A 145 -28.27 -1.35 -5.47
C ASN A 145 -28.49 -1.67 -3.97
N GLY A 146 -27.77 -0.98 -3.08
CA GLY A 146 -27.88 -1.20 -1.64
C GLY A 146 -27.26 -2.52 -1.14
N THR A 147 -26.43 -3.19 -1.96
CA THR A 147 -25.72 -4.43 -1.59
C THR A 147 -24.59 -4.15 -0.60
N ILE A 148 -24.03 -2.96 -0.67
CA ILE A 148 -23.03 -2.45 0.28
C ILE A 148 -23.49 -1.09 0.82
N SER A 149 -23.05 -0.78 2.04
CA SER A 149 -23.14 0.54 2.65
C SER A 149 -21.76 1.07 2.96
N LEU A 150 -21.61 2.39 2.88
CA LEU A 150 -20.42 3.05 3.41
C LEU A 150 -20.65 3.36 4.89
N CYS A 151 -19.57 3.31 5.69
CA CYS A 151 -19.66 3.75 7.06
C CYS A 151 -19.85 5.28 7.14
N GLU A 152 -20.57 5.72 8.14
CA GLU A 152 -20.77 7.13 8.41
C GLU A 152 -19.44 7.82 8.79
N LYS A 153 -19.40 9.14 8.61
CA LYS A 153 -18.19 9.93 8.90
C LYS A 153 -17.69 9.74 10.34
N GLU A 154 -18.61 9.67 11.30
CA GLU A 154 -18.26 9.49 12.72
C GLU A 154 -17.63 8.11 12.96
N GLU A 155 -18.18 7.08 12.34
CA GLU A 155 -17.61 5.73 12.41
C GLU A 155 -16.21 5.67 11.78
N TYR A 156 -16.01 6.31 10.61
CA TYR A 156 -14.69 6.43 10.00
C TYR A 156 -13.68 7.10 10.94
N LEU A 157 -14.07 8.21 11.59
CA LEU A 157 -13.21 8.90 12.52
C LEU A 157 -12.87 8.04 13.75
N ASN A 158 -13.82 7.27 14.26
CA ASN A 158 -13.57 6.35 15.37
C ASN A 158 -12.60 5.23 14.96
N ARG A 159 -12.74 4.68 13.76
CA ARG A 159 -11.80 3.68 13.21
C ARG A 159 -10.41 4.27 13.01
N LEU A 160 -10.32 5.50 12.52
CA LEU A 160 -9.04 6.20 12.34
C LEU A 160 -8.35 6.46 13.69
N ILE A 161 -9.09 6.90 14.71
CA ILE A 161 -8.56 7.09 16.06
C ILE A 161 -8.05 5.77 16.63
N ALA A 162 -8.87 4.71 16.57
CA ALA A 162 -8.46 3.38 17.05
C ALA A 162 -7.23 2.85 16.29
N PHE A 163 -7.16 3.04 14.98
CA PHE A 163 -5.99 2.71 14.18
C PHE A 163 -4.73 3.43 14.68
N LEU A 164 -4.82 4.75 14.90
CA LEU A 164 -3.68 5.57 15.34
C LEU A 164 -3.25 5.22 16.78
N GLU A 165 -4.19 4.92 17.67
CA GLU A 165 -3.91 4.50 19.06
C GLU A 165 -3.16 3.18 19.15
N HIS A 166 -3.30 2.31 18.15
CA HIS A 166 -2.65 1.00 18.10
C HIS A 166 -1.44 0.94 17.15
N LEU A 167 -1.18 2.02 16.41
CA LEU A 167 -0.04 2.12 15.52
C LEU A 167 1.23 2.45 16.31
N ASN A 168 2.35 1.80 15.98
CA ASN A 168 3.65 2.13 16.55
C ASN A 168 3.97 3.62 16.29
N PRO A 169 4.28 4.43 17.31
CA PRO A 169 4.56 5.86 17.18
C PRO A 169 5.78 6.19 16.31
N ASP A 170 6.64 5.22 16.03
CA ASP A 170 7.79 5.38 15.16
C ASP A 170 7.41 5.33 13.66
N ILE A 171 6.18 4.91 13.32
CA ILE A 171 5.69 4.91 11.94
C ILE A 171 5.13 6.29 11.61
N ALA A 172 5.70 6.93 10.58
CA ALA A 172 5.21 8.22 10.10
C ALA A 172 3.86 8.09 9.40
N VAL A 173 2.94 9.01 9.67
CA VAL A 173 1.62 9.06 9.02
C VAL A 173 1.62 10.22 8.03
N GLU A 174 1.61 9.91 6.74
CA GLU A 174 1.65 10.93 5.67
C GLU A 174 0.28 11.46 5.25
N ARG A 175 -0.75 10.64 5.40
CA ARG A 175 -2.12 10.98 4.99
C ARG A 175 -3.13 10.34 5.92
N LEU A 176 -4.21 11.05 6.23
CA LEU A 176 -5.31 10.57 7.10
C LEU A 176 -6.66 10.47 6.36
N PHE A 177 -6.76 11.01 5.13
CA PHE A 177 -7.98 11.00 4.29
C PHE A 177 -7.67 11.36 2.84
#